data_63fbee620e093d0323283c8b5f57d0db
#
_entry.id   63fbee620e093d0323283c8b5f57d0db
#
_cell.length_a   1.000
_cell.length_b   1.000
_cell.length_c   1.000
_cell.angle_alpha   90.00
_cell.angle_beta   90.00
_cell.angle_gamma   90.00
#
_symmetry.space_group_name_H-M   'P 1'
#
loop_
_entity.id
_entity.type
_entity.pdbx_description
1 polymer ?
#
loop_
_entity_poly.entity_id
_entity_poly.type
_entity_poly.pdbx_seq_one_letter_code
_entity_poly.pdbx_strand_id
1 'polypeptide(L)'
;MKILNVKHIFLLVCLSISNEVFSSALPENISELVDSSAPAVVNITAKKEVSQRQSFGYGGIPDEMLERFGIPRQYREMPQQKREATSYGSGFILKDNYIMTNFHVVEDATEVIISLSDRREFIAEVVGVDPLS
;
A
#
# COMPACT_ATOMS: atom_id res chain seq x y z
N MET A 1 61.59 -28.95 19.28
CA MET A 1 60.28 -29.39 18.84
C MET A 1 59.24 -28.57 19.59
N LYS A 2 58.56 -27.58 18.90
CA LYS A 2 57.57 -26.71 19.54
C LYS A 2 56.21 -27.38 19.45
N ILE A 3 55.62 -27.72 20.59
CA ILE A 3 54.28 -28.26 20.66
C ILE A 3 53.28 -27.13 20.49
N LEU A 4 52.58 -27.12 19.37
CA LEU A 4 51.52 -26.18 19.10
C LEU A 4 50.35 -26.51 19.99
N ASN A 5 49.94 -25.57 20.83
CA ASN A 5 48.92 -25.77 21.86
C ASN A 5 47.54 -26.00 21.20
N VAL A 6 46.88 -27.10 21.52
CA VAL A 6 45.59 -27.51 20.97
C VAL A 6 44.51 -26.39 21.10
N LYS A 7 44.61 -25.54 22.10
CA LYS A 7 43.77 -24.36 22.30
C LYS A 7 43.89 -23.34 21.13
N HIS A 8 45.07 -23.15 20.57
CA HIS A 8 45.30 -22.23 19.45
C HIS A 8 44.81 -22.79 18.13
N ILE A 9 44.88 -24.13 17.97
CA ILE A 9 44.31 -24.82 16.80
C ILE A 9 42.79 -24.70 16.80
N PHE A 10 42.15 -24.90 18.00
CA PHE A 10 40.71 -24.77 18.15
C PHE A 10 40.21 -23.33 17.89
N LEU A 11 40.96 -22.32 18.35
CA LEU A 11 40.64 -20.89 18.09
C LEU A 11 40.74 -20.58 16.60
N LEU A 12 41.75 -21.08 15.88
CA LEU A 12 41.92 -20.89 14.45
C LEU A 12 40.83 -21.57 13.63
N VAL A 13 40.38 -22.75 14.02
CA VAL A 13 39.27 -23.47 13.36
C VAL A 13 37.94 -22.77 13.57
N CYS A 14 37.67 -22.24 14.78
CA CYS A 14 36.47 -21.46 15.03
C CYS A 14 36.43 -20.14 14.24
N LEU A 15 37.59 -19.51 13.98
CA LEU A 15 37.66 -18.27 13.21
C LEU A 15 37.45 -18.47 11.71
N SER A 16 37.65 -19.68 11.20
CA SER A 16 37.45 -20.01 9.78
C SER A 16 35.99 -20.40 9.43
N ILE A 17 35.13 -20.64 10.44
CA ILE A 17 33.73 -21.05 10.20
C ILE A 17 32.77 -19.85 10.12
N SER A 18 33.21 -18.63 10.42
CA SER A 18 32.36 -17.44 10.54
C SER A 18 32.14 -16.66 9.25
N ASN A 19 32.52 -17.17 8.09
CA ASN A 19 32.41 -16.43 6.83
C ASN A 19 31.36 -16.95 5.83
N GLU A 20 30.40 -17.72 6.29
CA GLU A 20 29.20 -17.92 5.51
C GLU A 20 28.27 -16.73 5.75
N VAL A 21 28.65 -15.54 5.26
CA VAL A 21 27.71 -14.47 5.01
C VAL A 21 26.74 -15.00 3.96
N PHE A 22 25.54 -15.36 4.40
CA PHE A 22 24.41 -15.62 3.54
C PHE A 22 24.07 -14.29 2.82
N SER A 23 24.90 -13.95 1.85
CA SER A 23 24.55 -12.98 0.82
C SER A 23 23.41 -13.66 0.05
N SER A 24 22.16 -13.34 0.39
CA SER A 24 21.05 -13.59 -0.53
C SER A 24 21.42 -12.84 -1.80
N ALA A 25 21.96 -13.58 -2.76
CA ALA A 25 22.34 -13.03 -4.05
C ALA A 25 21.08 -12.40 -4.63
N LEU A 26 21.04 -11.07 -4.67
CA LEU A 26 20.15 -10.36 -5.58
C LEU A 26 20.38 -11.02 -6.96
N PRO A 27 19.32 -11.39 -7.67
CA PRO A 27 19.49 -12.03 -8.96
C PRO A 27 20.39 -11.14 -9.81
N GLU A 28 21.42 -11.73 -10.39
CA GLU A 28 22.49 -11.06 -11.14
C GLU A 28 21.91 -10.29 -12.33
N ASN A 29 20.63 -10.55 -12.65
CA ASN A 29 19.91 -9.99 -13.79
C ASN A 29 18.52 -9.50 -13.36
N ILE A 30 18.49 -8.34 -12.71
CA ILE A 30 17.22 -7.69 -12.28
C ILE A 30 16.29 -7.45 -13.49
N SER A 31 16.86 -7.15 -14.66
CA SER A 31 16.06 -6.93 -15.89
C SER A 31 15.28 -8.18 -16.29
N GLU A 32 15.90 -9.37 -16.25
CA GLU A 32 15.24 -10.63 -16.56
C GLU A 32 14.12 -10.97 -15.58
N LEU A 33 14.34 -10.68 -14.28
CA LEU A 33 13.31 -10.83 -13.25
C LEU A 33 12.13 -9.89 -13.52
N VAL A 34 12.39 -8.63 -13.85
CA VAL A 34 11.35 -7.66 -14.18
C VAL A 34 10.59 -8.10 -15.42
N ASP A 35 11.26 -8.48 -16.49
CA ASP A 35 10.63 -8.91 -17.75
C ASP A 35 9.73 -10.14 -17.55
N SER A 36 10.15 -11.08 -16.71
CA SER A 36 9.36 -12.28 -16.40
C SER A 36 8.16 -11.99 -15.48
N SER A 37 8.25 -11.00 -14.60
CA SER A 37 7.24 -10.70 -13.59
C SER A 37 6.26 -9.60 -14.03
N ALA A 38 6.68 -8.69 -14.92
CA ALA A 38 5.89 -7.56 -15.37
C ALA A 38 4.49 -7.93 -15.91
N PRO A 39 4.30 -9.06 -16.61
CA PRO A 39 2.96 -9.45 -17.07
C PRO A 39 1.97 -9.78 -15.94
N ALA A 40 2.47 -10.11 -14.75
CA ALA A 40 1.64 -10.40 -13.58
C ALA A 40 1.34 -9.16 -12.73
N VAL A 41 1.99 -8.02 -13.01
CA VAL A 41 1.80 -6.77 -12.27
C VAL A 41 0.78 -5.90 -12.99
N VAL A 42 -0.15 -5.34 -12.24
CA VAL A 42 -1.19 -4.43 -12.76
C VAL A 42 -1.19 -3.11 -12.02
N ASN A 43 -1.59 -2.05 -12.71
CA ASN A 43 -1.92 -0.77 -12.08
C ASN A 43 -3.39 -0.77 -11.67
N ILE A 44 -3.68 -0.19 -10.52
CA ILE A 44 -5.02 -0.09 -9.97
C ILE A 44 -5.36 1.38 -9.78
N THR A 45 -6.49 1.78 -10.32
CA THR A 45 -7.09 3.09 -10.12
C THR A 45 -8.42 2.90 -9.43
N ALA A 46 -8.55 3.36 -8.19
CA ALA A 46 -9.77 3.25 -7.42
C ALA A 46 -10.38 4.63 -7.18
N LYS A 47 -11.64 4.81 -7.59
CA LYS A 47 -12.40 6.02 -7.37
C LYS A 47 -13.26 5.86 -6.13
N LYS A 48 -13.35 6.90 -5.31
CA LYS A 48 -14.22 6.95 -4.13
C LYS A 48 -14.92 8.28 -4.01
N GLU A 49 -16.13 8.26 -3.50
CA GLU A 49 -16.85 9.48 -3.16
C GLU A 49 -16.42 9.95 -1.76
N VAL A 50 -15.83 11.11 -1.67
CA VAL A 50 -15.52 11.74 -0.39
C VAL A 50 -16.47 12.91 -0.14
N SER A 51 -17.17 12.86 0.97
CA SER A 51 -17.98 13.97 1.45
C SER A 51 -17.04 14.97 2.11
N GLN A 52 -16.69 16.01 1.39
CA GLN A 52 -15.96 17.12 2.00
C GLN A 52 -16.96 17.97 2.79
N ARG A 53 -16.97 17.80 4.12
CA ARG A 53 -17.51 18.86 4.98
C ARG A 53 -16.59 20.08 4.75
N GLN A 54 -17.07 21.08 4.05
CA GLN A 54 -16.42 22.39 4.06
C GLN A 54 -16.55 22.90 5.51
N SER A 55 -15.58 22.56 6.31
CA SER A 55 -15.38 23.16 7.61
C SER A 55 -14.88 24.58 7.36
N PHE A 56 -15.79 25.50 7.09
CA PHE A 56 -15.51 26.91 7.23
C PHE A 56 -15.24 27.15 8.71
N GLY A 57 -14.02 26.89 9.19
CA GLY A 57 -13.52 27.32 10.49
C GLY A 57 -14.29 26.95 11.77
N TYR A 58 -15.49 26.41 11.62
CA TYR A 58 -16.42 26.11 12.71
C TYR A 58 -16.56 24.60 13.01
N GLY A 59 -15.86 23.75 12.28
CA GLY A 59 -15.86 22.31 12.50
C GLY A 59 -15.24 21.96 13.85
N GLY A 60 -16.08 21.65 14.82
CA GLY A 60 -15.68 21.33 16.19
C GLY A 60 -16.25 22.27 17.24
N ILE A 61 -16.92 23.35 16.84
CA ILE A 61 -17.64 24.24 17.76
C ILE A 61 -19.06 23.71 17.98
N PRO A 62 -19.47 23.45 19.25
CA PRO A 62 -20.85 23.04 19.55
C PRO A 62 -21.89 24.03 19.04
N ASP A 63 -23.05 23.53 18.60
CA ASP A 63 -24.13 24.34 18.02
C ASP A 63 -24.59 25.46 18.93
N GLU A 64 -24.61 25.21 20.26
CA GLU A 64 -24.95 26.21 21.28
C GLU A 64 -23.98 27.42 21.28
N MET A 65 -22.71 27.15 20.95
CA MET A 65 -21.68 28.19 20.88
C MET A 65 -21.83 29.02 19.62
N LEU A 66 -22.18 28.38 18.49
CA LEU A 66 -22.45 29.07 17.22
C LEU A 66 -23.68 29.98 17.32
N GLU A 67 -24.70 29.58 18.07
CA GLU A 67 -25.87 30.44 18.37
C GLU A 67 -25.50 31.69 19.18
N ARG A 68 -24.61 31.54 20.16
CA ARG A 68 -24.13 32.66 20.95
C ARG A 68 -23.33 33.67 20.13
N PHE A 69 -22.66 33.23 19.08
CA PHE A 69 -21.92 34.08 18.13
C PHE A 69 -22.85 34.66 17.04
N GLY A 70 -24.17 34.40 17.10
CA GLY A 70 -25.13 34.93 16.13
C GLY A 70 -24.98 34.36 14.71
N ILE A 71 -24.39 33.17 14.56
CA ILE A 71 -24.22 32.55 13.25
C ILE A 71 -25.52 31.84 12.85
N PRO A 72 -26.22 32.33 11.81
CA PRO A 72 -27.50 31.76 11.39
C PRO A 72 -27.36 30.30 10.97
N ARG A 73 -28.39 29.49 11.24
CA ARG A 73 -28.43 28.04 10.91
C ARG A 73 -28.21 27.78 9.42
N GLN A 74 -28.68 28.64 8.55
CA GLN A 74 -28.49 28.53 7.10
C GLN A 74 -27.03 28.46 6.64
N TYR A 75 -26.08 28.97 7.43
CA TYR A 75 -24.63 28.86 7.15
C TYR A 75 -24.03 27.56 7.71
N ARG A 76 -24.78 26.81 8.53
CA ARG A 76 -24.36 25.53 9.11
C ARG A 76 -24.71 24.35 8.21
N GLU A 77 -25.82 24.49 7.45
CA GLU A 77 -26.34 23.47 6.53
C GLU A 77 -25.89 23.70 5.10
N MET A 78 -24.58 23.94 4.88
CA MET A 78 -24.09 23.95 3.51
C MET A 78 -24.15 22.51 2.93
N PRO A 79 -24.69 22.38 1.70
CA PRO A 79 -24.74 21.07 1.05
C PRO A 79 -23.34 20.44 1.03
N GLN A 80 -23.25 19.20 1.51
CA GLN A 80 -22.02 18.44 1.41
C GLN A 80 -21.71 18.24 -0.07
N GLN A 81 -20.71 18.92 -0.59
CA GLN A 81 -20.23 18.64 -1.93
C GLN A 81 -19.53 17.30 -1.93
N LYS A 82 -20.14 16.34 -2.59
CA LYS A 82 -19.48 15.07 -2.92
C LYS A 82 -18.37 15.37 -3.93
N ARG A 83 -17.18 14.95 -3.63
CA ARG A 83 -16.05 15.00 -4.55
C ARG A 83 -15.57 13.58 -4.81
N GLU A 84 -15.17 13.34 -6.04
CA GLU A 84 -14.46 12.12 -6.37
C GLU A 84 -12.99 12.26 -5.94
N ALA A 85 -12.51 11.32 -5.17
CA ALA A 85 -11.10 11.12 -4.89
C ALA A 85 -10.64 9.87 -5.64
N THR A 86 -9.41 9.89 -6.11
CA THR A 86 -8.80 8.77 -6.82
C THR A 86 -7.59 8.28 -6.03
N SER A 87 -7.57 6.98 -5.76
CA SER A 87 -6.40 6.28 -5.21
C SER A 87 -5.71 5.52 -6.33
N TYR A 88 -4.39 5.47 -6.27
CA TYR A 88 -3.57 4.71 -7.21
C TYR A 88 -2.77 3.67 -6.44
N GLY A 89 -2.62 2.50 -7.04
CA GLY A 89 -1.84 1.42 -6.45
C GLY A 89 -1.43 0.40 -7.50
N SER A 90 -0.83 -0.67 -7.03
CA SER A 90 -0.45 -1.82 -7.85
C SER A 90 -1.02 -3.09 -7.25
N GLY A 91 -1.16 -4.11 -8.07
CA GLY A 91 -1.60 -5.44 -7.65
C GLY A 91 -0.93 -6.53 -8.47
N PHE A 92 -1.17 -7.76 -8.06
CA PHE A 92 -0.65 -8.95 -8.73
C PHE A 92 -1.81 -9.82 -9.20
N ILE A 93 -1.74 -10.25 -10.46
CA ILE A 93 -2.69 -11.22 -11.00
C ILE A 93 -2.41 -12.58 -10.35
N LEU A 94 -3.43 -13.14 -9.74
CA LEU A 94 -3.44 -14.48 -9.21
C LEU A 94 -4.14 -15.44 -10.17
N LYS A 95 -4.26 -16.71 -9.77
CA LYS A 95 -5.03 -17.70 -10.47
C LYS A 95 -6.51 -17.31 -10.54
N ASP A 96 -7.22 -17.77 -11.59
CA ASP A 96 -8.66 -17.57 -11.77
C ASP A 96 -9.11 -16.10 -11.88
N ASN A 97 -8.25 -15.24 -12.44
CA ASN A 97 -8.49 -13.80 -12.65
C ASN A 97 -8.69 -12.97 -11.36
N TYR A 98 -8.24 -13.48 -10.23
CA TYR A 98 -8.17 -12.66 -9.01
C TYR A 98 -6.95 -11.76 -9.04
N ILE A 99 -7.08 -10.60 -8.41
CA ILE A 99 -6.00 -9.64 -8.24
C ILE A 99 -5.84 -9.37 -6.74
N MET A 100 -4.61 -9.48 -6.27
CA MET A 100 -4.25 -9.12 -4.90
C MET A 100 -3.66 -7.72 -4.88
N THR A 101 -4.14 -6.89 -3.97
CA THR A 101 -3.64 -5.53 -3.74
C THR A 101 -3.72 -5.18 -2.25
N ASN A 102 -3.21 -4.03 -1.86
CA ASN A 102 -3.31 -3.54 -0.50
C ASN A 102 -4.71 -2.98 -0.21
N PHE A 103 -5.20 -3.20 1.01
CA PHE A 103 -6.53 -2.74 1.45
C PHE A 103 -6.74 -1.24 1.20
N HIS A 104 -5.78 -0.40 1.60
CA HIS A 104 -5.89 1.06 1.48
C HIS A 104 -6.06 1.58 0.04
N VAL A 105 -5.71 0.78 -0.98
CA VAL A 105 -5.92 1.16 -2.39
C VAL A 105 -7.39 1.10 -2.76
N VAL A 106 -8.12 0.09 -2.27
CA VAL A 106 -9.52 -0.20 -2.63
C VAL A 106 -10.52 0.15 -1.52
N GLU A 107 -10.04 0.68 -0.39
CA GLU A 107 -10.87 1.11 0.72
C GLU A 107 -11.91 2.15 0.26
N ASP A 108 -13.19 1.90 0.53
CA ASP A 108 -14.33 2.75 0.15
C ASP A 108 -14.42 3.06 -1.36
N ALA A 109 -13.79 2.25 -2.21
CA ALA A 109 -13.86 2.43 -3.65
C ALA A 109 -15.28 2.17 -4.18
N THR A 110 -15.78 3.10 -4.99
CA THR A 110 -17.04 2.96 -5.74
C THR A 110 -16.81 2.35 -7.11
N GLU A 111 -15.61 2.51 -7.65
CA GLU A 111 -15.19 1.94 -8.93
C GLU A 111 -13.70 1.58 -8.86
N VAL A 112 -13.34 0.39 -9.32
CA VAL A 112 -11.95 -0.08 -9.40
C VAL A 112 -11.63 -0.41 -10.85
N ILE A 113 -10.60 0.23 -11.40
CA ILE A 113 -10.13 0.02 -12.77
C ILE A 113 -8.74 -0.60 -12.69
N ILE A 114 -8.55 -1.70 -13.39
CA ILE A 114 -7.30 -2.43 -13.52
C ILE A 114 -6.70 -2.14 -14.89
N SER A 115 -5.48 -1.63 -14.94
CA SER A 115 -4.74 -1.41 -16.18
C SER A 115 -3.58 -2.40 -16.28
N LEU A 116 -3.58 -3.21 -17.32
CA LEU A 116 -2.51 -4.17 -17.61
C LEU A 116 -1.29 -3.49 -18.25
N SER A 117 -0.18 -4.21 -18.32
CA SER A 117 1.07 -3.74 -18.97
C SER A 117 0.90 -3.40 -20.46
N ASP A 118 -0.04 -4.05 -21.15
CA ASP A 118 -0.40 -3.79 -22.56
C ASP A 118 -1.43 -2.66 -22.72
N ARG A 119 -1.75 -1.92 -21.66
CA ARG A 119 -2.70 -0.79 -21.58
C ARG A 119 -4.17 -1.16 -21.75
N ARG A 120 -4.52 -2.43 -21.68
CA ARG A 120 -5.94 -2.84 -21.58
C ARG A 120 -6.45 -2.53 -20.18
N GLU A 121 -7.68 -2.05 -20.11
CA GLU A 121 -8.34 -1.68 -18.86
C GLU A 121 -9.56 -2.57 -18.63
N PHE A 122 -9.80 -2.90 -17.36
CA PHE A 122 -10.91 -3.72 -16.93
C PHE A 122 -11.50 -3.12 -15.64
N ILE A 123 -12.83 -3.16 -15.54
CA ILE A 123 -13.50 -2.85 -14.27
C ILE A 123 -13.44 -4.11 -13.41
N ALA A 124 -13.05 -3.96 -12.16
CA ALA A 124 -12.93 -5.04 -11.19
C ALA A 124 -13.90 -4.83 -10.02
N GLU A 125 -14.34 -5.94 -9.44
CA GLU A 125 -15.14 -5.99 -8.24
C GLU A 125 -14.29 -6.38 -7.04
N VAL A 126 -14.48 -5.72 -5.90
CA VAL A 126 -13.80 -6.07 -4.65
C VAL A 126 -14.55 -7.23 -4.02
N VAL A 127 -13.96 -8.42 -4.06
CA VAL A 127 -14.58 -9.67 -3.59
C VAL A 127 -14.29 -9.98 -2.12
N GLY A 128 -13.30 -9.32 -1.53
CA GLY A 128 -12.93 -9.47 -0.12
C GLY A 128 -11.84 -8.50 0.30
N VAL A 129 -11.81 -8.18 1.58
CA VAL A 129 -10.81 -7.29 2.19
C VAL A 129 -10.35 -7.83 3.52
N ASP A 130 -9.07 -7.60 3.85
CA ASP A 130 -8.51 -7.80 5.18
C ASP A 130 -8.01 -6.44 5.71
N PRO A 131 -8.74 -5.81 6.64
CA PRO A 131 -8.37 -4.51 7.18
C PRO A 131 -7.15 -4.53 8.10
N LEU A 132 -6.65 -5.73 8.45
CA LEU A 132 -5.49 -5.89 9.34
C LEU A 132 -4.16 -6.06 8.57
N SER A 133 -4.21 -6.13 7.25
CA SER A 133 -3.02 -6.29 6.39
C SER A 133 -2.44 -4.94 5.96
#